data_8db1cfffa15302d49167c2ef7e26a180
#
_entry.id   8db1cfffa15302d49167c2ef7e26a180
#
_cell.length_a   1.000
_cell.length_b   1.000
_cell.length_c   1.000
_cell.angle_alpha   90.00
_cell.angle_beta   90.00
_cell.angle_gamma   90.00
#
_symmetry.space_group_name_H-M   'P 1'
#
loop_
_entity.id
_entity.type
_entity.pdbx_description
1 polymer ?
#
loop_
_entity_poly.entity_id
_entity_poly.type
_entity_poly.pdbx_seq_one_letter_code
_entity_poly.pdbx_strand_id
1 'polypeptide(L)'
;MRLITIEDAPRSLIGRGTATMCPMTGSPTDADKPCRVLVAEDEALIRLDLAEMLREEGYEVVGEAGDGQEAVDLAESLKPDLVIMDVKMPRRDGIDAASEIAGKRIAPIVILTAFSQRDLVERARDAGAMAYLVKPFNITDLIPAIEVAVSRFSEITALENEVATLSDRLETDRKSVV
;
A
#
# COMPACT_ATOMS: atom_id res chain seq x y z
N MET A 1 35.62 28.95 22.24
CA MET A 1 34.23 28.77 21.74
C MET A 1 34.27 28.99 20.22
N ARG A 2 34.48 27.91 19.45
CA ARG A 2 34.58 27.96 17.98
C ARG A 2 33.28 27.42 17.41
N LEU A 3 32.57 28.25 16.67
CA LEU A 3 31.41 27.89 15.88
C LEU A 3 31.87 26.95 14.76
N ILE A 4 31.29 25.75 14.70
CA ILE A 4 31.49 24.79 13.61
C ILE A 4 30.52 25.18 12.50
N THR A 5 31.07 25.64 11.40
CA THR A 5 30.33 25.97 10.17
C THR A 5 30.06 24.68 9.38
N ILE A 6 28.89 24.59 8.76
CA ILE A 6 28.31 23.43 8.08
C ILE A 6 29.10 22.98 6.79
N GLU A 7 30.30 23.48 6.57
CA GLU A 7 31.09 23.21 5.35
C GLU A 7 32.11 22.05 5.45
N ASP A 8 32.24 21.37 6.59
CA ASP A 8 33.24 20.34 6.79
C ASP A 8 32.69 18.90 6.95
N ALA A 9 31.56 18.61 6.29
CA ALA A 9 31.07 17.24 6.20
C ALA A 9 31.69 16.53 4.98
N PRO A 10 32.29 15.36 5.13
CA PRO A 10 32.87 14.61 4.01
C PRO A 10 31.79 14.17 3.05
N ARG A 11 31.96 14.53 1.76
CA ARG A 11 31.06 14.23 0.62
C ARG A 11 30.94 12.75 0.24
N SER A 12 31.19 11.81 1.14
CA SER A 12 31.20 10.37 0.83
C SER A 12 30.01 9.59 1.41
N LEU A 13 28.95 10.26 1.89
CA LEU A 13 27.74 9.61 2.43
C LEU A 13 26.44 10.00 1.73
N ILE A 14 26.53 10.56 0.50
CA ILE A 14 25.38 10.75 -0.37
C ILE A 14 25.44 9.67 -1.43
N GLY A 15 24.78 8.57 -1.18
CA GLY A 15 24.65 7.56 -2.21
C GLY A 15 24.37 6.18 -1.69
N ARG A 16 23.12 5.92 -1.42
CA ARG A 16 22.40 4.67 -1.74
C ARG A 16 21.02 4.86 -1.21
N GLY A 17 20.04 4.94 -2.15
CA GLY A 17 18.65 4.92 -1.83
C GLY A 17 18.40 3.79 -0.80
N THR A 18 17.86 4.15 0.33
CA THR A 18 17.37 3.17 1.30
C THR A 18 16.25 2.45 0.58
N ALA A 19 16.53 1.22 0.14
CA ALA A 19 15.47 0.34 -0.36
C ALA A 19 14.36 0.36 0.69
N THR A 20 13.19 0.86 0.31
CA THR A 20 12.03 0.90 1.21
C THR A 20 11.60 -0.54 1.43
N MET A 21 11.96 -1.07 2.59
CA MET A 21 11.67 -2.45 2.99
C MET A 21 10.17 -2.60 3.20
N CYS A 22 9.57 -3.58 2.55
CA CYS A 22 8.16 -3.93 2.79
C CYS A 22 8.07 -4.69 4.13
N PRO A 23 7.38 -4.16 5.15
CA PRO A 23 7.28 -4.81 6.47
C PRO A 23 6.38 -6.06 6.49
N MET A 24 5.83 -6.47 5.33
CA MET A 24 4.80 -7.50 5.22
C MET A 24 5.33 -8.93 5.21
N THR A 25 6.65 -9.15 5.07
CA THR A 25 7.20 -10.50 4.95
C THR A 25 7.82 -10.96 6.26
N GLY A 26 7.14 -11.91 6.92
CA GLY A 26 7.52 -12.45 8.23
C GLY A 26 8.72 -13.41 8.23
N SER A 27 9.57 -13.40 7.19
CA SER A 27 10.78 -14.23 7.13
C SER A 27 12.03 -13.36 7.00
N PRO A 28 13.10 -13.63 7.75
CA PRO A 28 14.33 -12.83 7.72
C PRO A 28 15.05 -12.82 6.36
N THR A 29 14.64 -13.65 5.41
CA THR A 29 15.18 -13.71 4.04
C THR A 29 14.43 -12.80 3.05
N ASP A 30 13.28 -12.23 3.42
CA ASP A 30 12.46 -11.35 2.57
C ASP A 30 12.70 -9.85 2.85
N ALA A 31 13.49 -9.52 3.86
CA ALA A 31 13.79 -8.14 4.25
C ALA A 31 14.55 -7.32 3.19
N ASP A 32 15.03 -7.96 2.14
CA ASP A 32 15.86 -7.32 1.09
C ASP A 32 15.10 -7.18 -0.25
N LYS A 33 13.81 -7.57 -0.29
CA LYS A 33 13.00 -7.45 -1.51
C LYS A 33 12.28 -6.10 -1.58
N PRO A 34 12.26 -5.45 -2.76
CA PRO A 34 11.48 -4.24 -2.95
C PRO A 34 9.99 -4.50 -2.75
N CYS A 35 9.28 -3.54 -2.18
CA CYS A 35 7.82 -3.61 -2.04
C CYS A 35 7.17 -3.56 -3.42
N ARG A 36 6.33 -4.55 -3.73
CA ARG A 36 5.67 -4.74 -5.02
C ARG A 36 4.37 -3.95 -5.06
N VAL A 37 4.29 -2.98 -5.97
CA VAL A 37 3.18 -2.03 -6.05
C VAL A 37 2.39 -2.23 -7.34
N LEU A 38 1.07 -2.30 -7.23
CA LEU A 38 0.13 -2.18 -8.35
C LEU A 38 -0.39 -0.75 -8.39
N VAL A 39 -0.30 -0.11 -9.56
CA VAL A 39 -0.81 1.25 -9.79
C VAL A 39 -2.06 1.18 -10.67
N ALA A 40 -3.18 1.76 -10.22
CA ALA A 40 -4.42 1.85 -10.96
C ALA A 40 -4.83 3.33 -11.13
N GLU A 41 -4.73 3.82 -12.36
CA GLU A 41 -4.99 5.21 -12.74
C GLU A 41 -5.40 5.23 -14.22
N ASP A 42 -6.53 5.84 -14.57
CA ASP A 42 -7.02 5.85 -15.95
C ASP A 42 -6.24 6.80 -16.85
N GLU A 43 -5.72 7.90 -16.30
CA GLU A 43 -4.92 8.86 -17.04
C GLU A 43 -3.48 8.37 -17.22
N ALA A 44 -3.12 7.99 -18.44
CA ALA A 44 -1.84 7.33 -18.75
C ALA A 44 -0.61 8.15 -18.35
N LEU A 45 -0.67 9.48 -18.44
CA LEU A 45 0.44 10.36 -18.05
C LEU A 45 0.63 10.39 -16.53
N ILE A 46 -0.46 10.47 -15.78
CA ILE A 46 -0.42 10.46 -14.30
C ILE A 46 0.06 9.08 -13.82
N ARG A 47 -0.43 8.01 -14.44
CA ARG A 47 0.00 6.64 -14.14
C ARG A 47 1.48 6.43 -14.36
N LEU A 48 2.02 6.93 -15.49
CA LEU A 48 3.44 6.83 -15.80
C LEU A 48 4.30 7.61 -14.80
N ASP A 49 3.94 8.86 -14.51
CA ASP A 49 4.63 9.73 -13.56
C ASP A 49 4.65 9.11 -12.15
N LEU A 50 3.51 8.60 -11.70
CA LEU A 50 3.40 7.89 -10.42
C LEU A 50 4.28 6.63 -10.38
N ALA A 51 4.31 5.85 -11.46
CA ALA A 51 5.13 4.66 -11.55
C ALA A 51 6.64 5.00 -11.54
N GLU A 52 7.04 6.09 -12.20
CA GLU A 52 8.44 6.56 -12.16
C GLU A 52 8.83 7.04 -10.76
N MET A 53 8.00 7.86 -10.11
CA MET A 53 8.24 8.31 -8.73
C MET A 53 8.43 7.13 -7.78
N LEU A 54 7.60 6.10 -7.88
CA LEU A 54 7.72 4.90 -7.05
C LEU A 54 9.00 4.12 -7.31
N ARG A 55 9.40 3.96 -8.58
CA ARG A 55 10.65 3.26 -8.96
C ARG A 55 11.89 4.00 -8.45
N GLU A 56 11.88 5.33 -8.49
CA GLU A 56 12.98 6.17 -7.96
C GLU A 56 13.16 5.99 -6.44
N GLU A 57 12.08 5.74 -5.71
CA GLU A 57 12.10 5.47 -4.27
C GLU A 57 12.36 3.99 -3.92
N GLY A 58 12.60 3.15 -4.91
CA GLY A 58 12.98 1.76 -4.71
C GLY A 58 11.80 0.77 -4.62
N TYR A 59 10.59 1.19 -4.97
CA TYR A 59 9.44 0.30 -5.11
C TYR A 59 9.48 -0.45 -6.46
N GLU A 60 8.98 -1.68 -6.48
CA GLU A 60 8.80 -2.44 -7.71
C GLU A 60 7.36 -2.30 -8.22
N VAL A 61 7.14 -1.55 -9.29
CA VAL A 61 5.83 -1.47 -9.93
C VAL A 61 5.62 -2.73 -10.76
N VAL A 62 4.81 -3.65 -10.23
CA VAL A 62 4.57 -4.98 -10.82
C VAL A 62 3.41 -5.00 -11.81
N GLY A 63 2.56 -3.99 -11.81
CA GLY A 63 1.45 -3.86 -12.72
C GLY A 63 0.91 -2.44 -12.78
N GLU A 64 0.30 -2.11 -13.90
CA GLU A 64 -0.35 -0.84 -14.16
C GLU A 64 -1.74 -1.13 -14.75
N ALA A 65 -2.80 -0.58 -14.14
CA ALA A 65 -4.18 -0.74 -14.57
C ALA A 65 -4.78 0.59 -15.03
N GLY A 66 -5.54 0.58 -16.09
CA GLY A 66 -6.25 1.76 -16.61
C GLY A 66 -7.71 1.85 -16.15
N ASP A 67 -8.20 0.88 -15.38
CA ASP A 67 -9.55 0.88 -14.83
C ASP A 67 -9.69 -0.06 -13.62
N GLY A 68 -10.84 0.05 -12.94
CA GLY A 68 -11.08 -0.69 -11.71
C GLY A 68 -11.21 -2.20 -11.88
N GLN A 69 -11.68 -2.69 -13.04
CA GLN A 69 -11.79 -4.12 -13.26
C GLN A 69 -10.41 -4.73 -13.51
N GLU A 70 -9.61 -4.10 -14.36
CA GLU A 70 -8.23 -4.49 -14.61
C GLU A 70 -7.39 -4.47 -13.32
N ALA A 71 -7.64 -3.48 -12.45
CA ALA A 71 -6.97 -3.40 -11.15
C ALA A 71 -7.28 -4.61 -10.25
N VAL A 72 -8.53 -5.07 -10.20
CA VAL A 72 -8.92 -6.28 -9.45
C VAL A 72 -8.25 -7.52 -10.03
N ASP A 73 -8.34 -7.71 -11.35
CA ASP A 73 -7.79 -8.88 -12.04
C ASP A 73 -6.25 -8.97 -11.86
N LEU A 74 -5.55 -7.84 -11.96
CA LEU A 74 -4.11 -7.76 -11.72
C LEU A 74 -3.76 -7.96 -10.23
N ALA A 75 -4.54 -7.42 -9.31
CA ALA A 75 -4.32 -7.65 -7.87
C ALA A 75 -4.43 -9.12 -7.50
N GLU A 76 -5.40 -9.85 -8.06
CA GLU A 76 -5.58 -11.27 -7.82
C GLU A 76 -4.45 -12.12 -8.41
N SER A 77 -4.01 -11.78 -9.62
CA SER A 77 -2.98 -12.54 -10.35
C SER A 77 -1.57 -12.27 -9.85
N LEU A 78 -1.24 -11.01 -9.59
CA LEU A 78 0.11 -10.57 -9.21
C LEU A 78 0.35 -10.62 -7.71
N LYS A 79 -0.71 -10.52 -6.89
CA LYS A 79 -0.65 -10.43 -5.42
C LYS A 79 0.41 -9.42 -4.97
N PRO A 80 0.19 -8.14 -5.26
CA PRO A 80 1.12 -7.07 -4.88
C PRO A 80 1.13 -6.89 -3.36
N ASP A 81 2.16 -6.22 -2.86
CA ASP A 81 2.26 -5.85 -1.44
C ASP A 81 1.52 -4.54 -1.13
N LEU A 82 1.17 -3.78 -2.17
CA LEU A 82 0.46 -2.51 -2.07
C LEU A 82 -0.32 -2.24 -3.36
N VAL A 83 -1.51 -1.66 -3.24
CA VAL A 83 -2.28 -1.11 -4.37
C VAL A 83 -2.45 0.40 -4.17
N ILE A 84 -2.08 1.18 -5.18
CA ILE A 84 -2.38 2.60 -5.27
C ILE A 84 -3.44 2.78 -6.35
N MET A 85 -4.58 3.38 -6.00
CA MET A 85 -5.76 3.37 -6.86
C MET A 85 -6.45 4.73 -6.90
N ASP A 86 -6.69 5.25 -8.09
CA ASP A 86 -7.56 6.41 -8.27
C ASP A 86 -9.04 6.06 -8.03
N VAL A 87 -9.81 7.02 -7.52
CA VAL A 87 -11.26 6.86 -7.32
C VAL A 87 -11.99 6.82 -8.64
N LYS A 88 -11.71 7.79 -9.51
CA LYS A 88 -12.44 7.96 -10.77
C LYS A 88 -11.79 7.18 -11.90
N MET A 89 -12.29 6.01 -12.17
CA MET A 89 -11.85 5.18 -13.29
C MET A 89 -13.02 4.72 -14.14
N PRO A 90 -12.82 4.48 -15.45
CA PRO A 90 -13.85 3.93 -16.32
C PRO A 90 -14.18 2.47 -15.96
N ARG A 91 -15.28 1.98 -16.51
CA ARG A 91 -15.82 0.62 -16.31
C ARG A 91 -16.19 0.32 -14.85
N ARG A 92 -15.28 0.52 -13.92
CA ARG A 92 -15.50 0.26 -12.49
C ARG A 92 -14.86 1.36 -11.66
N ASP A 93 -15.61 1.92 -10.72
CA ASP A 93 -15.14 2.92 -9.75
C ASP A 93 -14.03 2.31 -8.86
N GLY A 94 -12.99 3.10 -8.58
CA GLY A 94 -11.87 2.65 -7.74
C GLY A 94 -12.27 2.28 -6.33
N ILE A 95 -13.32 2.88 -5.76
CA ILE A 95 -13.84 2.52 -4.44
C ILE A 95 -14.46 1.12 -4.47
N ASP A 96 -15.22 0.78 -5.51
CA ASP A 96 -15.80 -0.55 -5.66
C ASP A 96 -14.72 -1.62 -5.88
N ALA A 97 -13.68 -1.30 -6.68
CA ALA A 97 -12.54 -2.16 -6.87
C ALA A 97 -11.75 -2.36 -5.56
N ALA A 98 -11.53 -1.27 -4.81
CA ALA A 98 -10.88 -1.32 -3.51
C ALA A 98 -11.65 -2.20 -2.51
N SER A 99 -12.98 -2.10 -2.48
CA SER A 99 -13.82 -2.93 -1.62
C SER A 99 -13.64 -4.43 -1.88
N GLU A 100 -13.52 -4.82 -3.15
CA GLU A 100 -13.29 -6.22 -3.51
C GLU A 100 -11.89 -6.70 -3.13
N ILE A 101 -10.85 -5.91 -3.45
CA ILE A 101 -9.46 -6.24 -3.11
C ILE A 101 -9.27 -6.32 -1.59
N ALA A 102 -9.84 -5.38 -0.84
CA ALA A 102 -9.80 -5.37 0.62
C ALA A 102 -10.59 -6.54 1.23
N GLY A 103 -11.78 -6.84 0.68
CA GLY A 103 -12.61 -7.97 1.13
C GLY A 103 -11.93 -9.33 0.95
N LYS A 104 -11.10 -9.46 -0.09
CA LYS A 104 -10.28 -10.65 -0.35
C LYS A 104 -8.94 -10.65 0.40
N ARG A 105 -8.64 -9.60 1.16
CA ARG A 105 -7.37 -9.45 1.90
C ARG A 105 -6.12 -9.61 1.02
N ILE A 106 -6.17 -9.11 -0.22
CA ILE A 106 -5.06 -9.27 -1.17
C ILE A 106 -3.89 -8.37 -0.81
N ALA A 107 -4.15 -7.06 -0.61
CA ALA A 107 -3.12 -6.07 -0.31
C ALA A 107 -3.72 -4.83 0.37
N PRO A 108 -2.92 -4.03 1.10
CA PRO A 108 -3.30 -2.70 1.53
C PRO A 108 -3.56 -1.77 0.35
N ILE A 109 -4.47 -0.81 0.54
CA ILE A 109 -4.90 0.09 -0.52
C ILE A 109 -4.71 1.54 -0.09
N VAL A 110 -4.05 2.32 -0.94
CA VAL A 110 -3.99 3.78 -0.88
C VAL A 110 -4.87 4.34 -1.99
N ILE A 111 -5.88 5.12 -1.62
CA ILE A 111 -6.77 5.77 -2.58
C ILE A 111 -6.22 7.15 -2.96
N LEU A 112 -6.18 7.42 -4.27
CA LEU A 112 -5.92 8.74 -4.82
C LEU A 112 -7.26 9.41 -5.17
N THR A 113 -7.41 10.69 -4.84
CA THR A 113 -8.64 11.41 -5.13
C THR A 113 -8.37 12.86 -5.53
N ALA A 114 -9.11 13.37 -6.50
CA ALA A 114 -9.06 14.79 -6.88
C ALA A 114 -9.87 15.69 -5.93
N PHE A 115 -10.65 15.10 -5.01
CA PHE A 115 -11.55 15.83 -4.15
C PHE A 115 -11.38 15.45 -2.68
N SER A 116 -11.28 16.46 -1.83
CA SER A 116 -11.27 16.33 -0.37
C SER A 116 -12.68 16.24 0.24
N GLN A 117 -13.68 15.79 -0.53
CA GLN A 117 -15.06 15.67 -0.04
C GLN A 117 -15.14 14.56 1.02
N ARG A 118 -15.70 14.90 2.17
CA ARG A 118 -15.85 13.97 3.30
C ARG A 118 -16.53 12.66 2.89
N ASP A 119 -17.56 12.74 2.06
CA ASP A 119 -18.32 11.58 1.59
C ASP A 119 -17.45 10.56 0.84
N LEU A 120 -16.50 11.02 0.01
CA LEU A 120 -15.57 10.13 -0.70
C LEU A 120 -14.55 9.50 0.24
N VAL A 121 -14.07 10.26 1.22
CA VAL A 121 -13.14 9.73 2.23
C VAL A 121 -13.82 8.67 3.10
N GLU A 122 -15.08 8.90 3.51
CA GLU A 122 -15.86 7.93 4.26
C GLU A 122 -16.11 6.66 3.44
N ARG A 123 -16.53 6.80 2.18
CA ARG A 123 -16.73 5.66 1.27
C ARG A 123 -15.42 4.88 1.05
N ALA A 124 -14.29 5.54 0.84
CA ALA A 124 -13.00 4.90 0.69
C ALA A 124 -12.60 4.10 1.94
N ARG A 125 -12.81 4.68 3.13
CA ARG A 125 -12.58 4.00 4.41
C ARG A 125 -13.49 2.78 4.57
N ASP A 126 -14.77 2.92 4.28
CA ASP A 126 -15.77 1.83 4.42
C ASP A 126 -15.49 0.71 3.38
N ALA A 127 -14.89 1.04 2.24
CA ALA A 127 -14.38 0.10 1.25
C ALA A 127 -13.08 -0.61 1.69
N GLY A 128 -12.51 -0.26 2.86
CA GLY A 128 -11.31 -0.90 3.39
C GLY A 128 -9.99 -0.26 2.95
N ALA A 129 -10.02 0.95 2.38
CA ALA A 129 -8.80 1.70 2.11
C ALA A 129 -8.07 2.05 3.41
N MET A 130 -6.76 1.84 3.44
CA MET A 130 -5.91 2.06 4.62
C MET A 130 -5.41 3.49 4.72
N ALA A 131 -5.24 4.16 3.58
CA ALA A 131 -4.89 5.57 3.49
C ALA A 131 -5.52 6.20 2.24
N TYR A 132 -5.58 7.52 2.21
CA TYR A 132 -5.98 8.28 1.02
C TYR A 132 -5.06 9.49 0.83
N LEU A 133 -4.94 9.94 -0.43
CA LEU A 133 -4.14 11.08 -0.82
C LEU A 133 -4.93 11.96 -1.79
N VAL A 134 -4.84 13.28 -1.60
CA VAL A 134 -5.56 14.25 -2.45
C VAL A 134 -4.62 14.77 -3.54
N LYS A 135 -5.07 14.70 -4.79
CA LYS A 135 -4.34 15.27 -5.95
C LYS A 135 -4.46 16.82 -5.96
N PRO A 136 -3.41 17.57 -6.31
CA PRO A 136 -2.07 17.12 -6.65
C PRO A 136 -1.25 16.76 -5.40
N PHE A 137 -0.44 15.71 -5.48
CA PHE A 137 0.46 15.26 -4.43
C PHE A 137 1.89 15.16 -4.98
N ASN A 138 2.83 15.04 -4.09
CA ASN A 138 4.23 14.80 -4.41
C ASN A 138 4.73 13.55 -3.66
N ILE A 139 5.96 13.15 -3.93
CA ILE A 139 6.54 11.95 -3.33
C ILE A 139 6.62 12.03 -1.80
N THR A 140 6.84 13.23 -1.24
CA THR A 140 6.92 13.43 0.22
C THR A 140 5.56 13.25 0.92
N ASP A 141 4.46 13.33 0.18
CA ASP A 141 3.11 13.05 0.67
C ASP A 141 2.76 11.56 0.49
N LEU A 142 3.23 10.97 -0.62
CA LEU A 142 2.93 9.60 -1.00
C LEU A 142 3.60 8.58 -0.07
N ILE A 143 4.89 8.74 0.22
CA ILE A 143 5.63 7.77 1.05
C ILE A 143 5.02 7.57 2.43
N PRO A 144 4.70 8.61 3.23
CA PRO A 144 4.03 8.42 4.52
C PRO A 144 2.66 7.74 4.41
N ALA A 145 1.90 8.03 3.33
CA ALA A 145 0.61 7.36 3.11
C ALA A 145 0.78 5.86 2.84
N ILE A 146 1.80 5.48 2.09
CA ILE A 146 2.16 4.07 1.85
C ILE A 146 2.55 3.39 3.17
N GLU A 147 3.42 3.98 3.96
CA GLU A 147 3.87 3.43 5.24
C GLU A 147 2.70 3.20 6.20
N VAL A 148 1.79 4.17 6.30
CA VAL A 148 0.57 4.05 7.11
C VAL A 148 -0.32 2.92 6.60
N ALA A 149 -0.51 2.80 5.28
CA ALA A 149 -1.37 1.77 4.69
C ALA A 149 -0.81 0.37 4.97
N VAL A 150 0.47 0.17 4.76
CA VAL A 150 1.15 -1.12 4.97
C VAL A 150 1.14 -1.50 6.45
N SER A 151 1.46 -0.57 7.36
CA SER A 151 1.45 -0.81 8.81
C SER A 151 0.06 -1.22 9.30
N ARG A 152 -0.99 -0.49 8.93
CA ARG A 152 -2.37 -0.81 9.31
C ARG A 152 -2.83 -2.17 8.82
N PHE A 153 -2.51 -2.51 7.58
CA PHE A 153 -2.87 -3.80 7.02
C PHE A 153 -2.17 -4.95 7.76
N SER A 154 -0.89 -4.78 8.08
CA SER A 154 -0.12 -5.75 8.86
C SER A 154 -0.73 -5.97 10.25
N GLU A 155 -1.11 -4.90 10.95
CA GLU A 155 -1.75 -4.97 12.27
C GLU A 155 -3.09 -5.72 12.20
N ILE A 156 -3.94 -5.40 11.23
CA ILE A 156 -5.25 -6.04 11.06
C ILE A 156 -5.07 -7.53 10.75
N THR A 157 -4.17 -7.87 9.84
CA THR A 157 -3.91 -9.27 9.45
C THR A 157 -3.36 -10.09 10.62
N ALA A 158 -2.47 -9.50 11.42
CA ALA A 158 -1.93 -10.15 12.62
C ALA A 158 -3.04 -10.43 13.64
N LEU A 159 -3.91 -9.48 13.92
CA LEU A 159 -5.05 -9.63 14.84
C LEU A 159 -6.05 -10.69 14.35
N GLU A 160 -6.37 -10.73 13.05
CA GLU A 160 -7.26 -11.73 12.47
C GLU A 160 -6.69 -13.15 12.61
N ASN A 161 -5.38 -13.32 12.38
CA ASN A 161 -4.70 -14.59 12.55
C ASN A 161 -4.69 -15.06 14.02
N GLU A 162 -4.52 -14.13 14.96
CA GLU A 162 -4.57 -14.43 16.40
C GLU A 162 -5.96 -14.90 16.81
N VAL A 163 -7.02 -14.20 16.38
CA VAL A 163 -8.41 -14.58 16.61
C VAL A 163 -8.74 -15.95 16.02
N ALA A 164 -8.31 -16.23 14.79
CA ALA A 164 -8.51 -17.54 14.15
C ALA A 164 -7.84 -18.67 14.95
N THR A 165 -6.60 -18.45 15.42
CA THR A 165 -5.86 -19.42 16.23
C THR A 165 -6.51 -19.71 17.58
N LEU A 166 -7.06 -18.67 18.22
CA LEU A 166 -7.78 -18.81 19.50
C LEU A 166 -9.09 -19.57 19.31
N SER A 167 -9.82 -19.31 18.23
CA SER A 167 -11.07 -20.01 17.90
C SER A 167 -10.83 -21.50 17.68
N ASP A 168 -9.80 -21.88 16.94
CA ASP A 168 -9.42 -23.27 16.69
C ASP A 168 -9.05 -24.01 17.99
N ARG A 169 -8.34 -23.35 18.91
CA ARG A 169 -8.01 -23.91 20.22
C ARG A 169 -9.25 -24.19 21.07
N LEU A 170 -10.22 -23.29 21.05
CA LEU A 170 -11.49 -23.45 21.79
C LEU A 170 -12.34 -24.59 21.21
N GLU A 171 -12.36 -24.79 19.89
CA GLU A 171 -13.07 -25.91 19.27
C GLU A 171 -12.40 -27.27 19.56
N THR A 172 -11.07 -27.30 19.61
CA THR A 172 -10.33 -28.51 19.93
C THR A 172 -10.54 -28.94 21.38
N ASP A 173 -10.58 -27.99 22.30
CA ASP A 173 -10.82 -28.26 23.74
C ASP A 173 -12.25 -28.78 23.98
N ARG A 174 -13.22 -28.28 23.22
CA ARG A 174 -14.63 -28.75 23.28
C ARG A 174 -14.81 -30.20 22.81
N LYS A 175 -14.00 -30.67 21.86
CA LYS A 175 -14.03 -32.05 21.34
C LYS A 175 -13.29 -33.03 22.25
N SER A 176 -12.45 -32.55 23.16
CA SER A 176 -11.67 -33.38 24.09
C SER A 176 -12.39 -33.70 25.41
N VAL A 177 -13.60 -33.22 25.63
CA VAL A 177 -14.39 -33.38 26.88
C VAL A 177 -15.65 -34.25 26.65
N VAL A 178 -15.56 -35.26 25.77
CA VAL A 178 -16.62 -36.30 25.62
C VAL A 178 -16.00 -37.65 25.82
#